data_fa5095485a4415a80989fcc3a0ea84ec
#
_entry.id   fa5095485a4415a80989fcc3a0ea84ec
#
_cell.length_a   1.000
_cell.length_b   1.000
_cell.length_c   1.000
_cell.angle_alpha   90.00
_cell.angle_beta   90.00
_cell.angle_gamma   90.00
#
_symmetry.space_group_name_H-M   'P 1'
#
loop_
_entity.id
_entity.type
_entity.pdbx_description
1 polymer ?
#
loop_
_entity_poly.entity_id
_entity_poly.type
_entity_poly.pdbx_seq_one_letter_code
_entity_poly.pdbx_strand_id
1 'polypeptide(L)'
;GDLSLAWKSLARYAAALLVTVLVTALLSVVLRQQVATDMMLEIGRISASAALLPLAAGAAAALNLIQAERSSLVGGTVVGVLVAASLAPPSALIGMAGALRMWPLARNGAFQVLLQLALINLSGAIVFHVHGLTPAGSIYKRGERRTMWVSVGLSLALLATLLAWQFSNPPILRRASQEREVRSTIQKVVQENALVRLVDATVRITRDTRDGGQEYLLATVYVAPDGEGPGADADIETGIRRAVQTRMTERGFDLPPYIDVTLLT
;
A
#
# COMPACT_ATOMS: atom_id res chain seq x y z
N GLY A 1 -31.58 9.93 -1.91
CA GLY A 1 -31.25 8.51 -1.91
C GLY A 1 -32.20 7.73 -1.03
N ASP A 2 -32.59 6.57 -1.48
CA ASP A 2 -33.36 5.65 -0.67
C ASP A 2 -32.44 4.99 0.35
N LEU A 3 -32.54 5.38 1.63
CA LEU A 3 -31.73 4.86 2.73
C LEU A 3 -31.84 3.33 2.86
N SER A 4 -33.00 2.75 2.54
CA SER A 4 -33.21 1.31 2.59
C SER A 4 -32.38 0.58 1.51
N LEU A 5 -32.29 1.16 0.33
CA LEU A 5 -31.49 0.63 -0.78
C LEU A 5 -29.98 0.76 -0.47
N ALA A 6 -29.58 1.92 0.05
CA ALA A 6 -28.20 2.16 0.45
C ALA A 6 -27.75 1.17 1.54
N TRP A 7 -28.59 0.93 2.55
CA TRP A 7 -28.29 -0.03 3.62
C TRP A 7 -28.17 -1.47 3.09
N LYS A 8 -29.10 -1.90 2.23
CA LYS A 8 -29.04 -3.24 1.61
C LYS A 8 -27.78 -3.42 0.76
N SER A 9 -27.40 -2.39 -0.01
CA SER A 9 -26.18 -2.41 -0.81
C SER A 9 -24.93 -2.47 0.07
N LEU A 10 -24.88 -1.65 1.12
CA LEU A 10 -23.79 -1.64 2.09
C LEU A 10 -23.65 -2.99 2.82
N ALA A 11 -24.78 -3.59 3.23
CA ALA A 11 -24.77 -4.90 3.90
C ALA A 11 -24.26 -6.01 2.97
N ARG A 12 -24.69 -6.04 1.71
CA ARG A 12 -24.20 -7.01 0.72
C ARG A 12 -22.70 -6.83 0.46
N TYR A 13 -22.26 -5.58 0.36
CA TYR A 13 -20.87 -5.26 0.15
C TYR A 13 -20.00 -5.66 1.36
N ALA A 14 -20.45 -5.35 2.58
CA ALA A 14 -19.77 -5.76 3.81
C ALA A 14 -19.71 -7.30 3.92
N ALA A 15 -20.77 -8.00 3.54
CA ALA A 15 -20.76 -9.47 3.49
C ALA A 15 -19.72 -10.00 2.50
N ALA A 16 -19.61 -9.42 1.29
CA ALA A 16 -18.60 -9.83 0.31
C ALA A 16 -17.17 -9.59 0.80
N LEU A 17 -16.90 -8.44 1.43
CA LEU A 17 -15.61 -8.16 2.05
C LEU A 17 -15.29 -9.15 3.18
N LEU A 18 -16.27 -9.45 4.02
CA LEU A 18 -16.11 -10.39 5.12
C LEU A 18 -15.81 -11.79 4.61
N VAL A 19 -16.49 -12.25 3.56
CA VAL A 19 -16.18 -13.53 2.89
C VAL A 19 -14.75 -13.53 2.37
N THR A 20 -14.29 -12.46 1.71
CA THR A 20 -12.91 -12.34 1.22
C THR A 20 -11.91 -12.46 2.36
N VAL A 21 -12.13 -11.75 3.47
CA VAL A 21 -11.28 -11.79 4.65
C VAL A 21 -11.25 -13.20 5.26
N LEU A 22 -12.40 -13.86 5.40
CA LEU A 22 -12.49 -15.22 5.97
C LEU A 22 -11.81 -16.25 5.06
N VAL A 23 -12.04 -16.18 3.75
CA VAL A 23 -11.43 -17.12 2.79
C VAL A 23 -9.91 -16.96 2.78
N THR A 24 -9.40 -15.74 2.78
CA THR A 24 -7.95 -15.50 2.78
C THR A 24 -7.30 -15.86 4.12
N ALA A 25 -7.99 -15.66 5.24
CA ALA A 25 -7.55 -16.13 6.54
C ALA A 25 -7.49 -17.67 6.58
N LEU A 26 -8.54 -18.34 6.07
CA LEU A 26 -8.59 -19.80 5.99
C LEU A 26 -7.46 -20.35 5.12
N LEU A 27 -7.25 -19.78 3.94
CA LEU A 27 -6.16 -20.17 3.04
C LEU A 27 -4.79 -20.01 3.71
N SER A 28 -4.56 -18.91 4.43
CA SER A 28 -3.32 -18.68 5.18
C SER A 28 -3.06 -19.78 6.23
N VAL A 29 -4.11 -20.21 6.93
CA VAL A 29 -4.03 -21.29 7.92
C VAL A 29 -3.80 -22.64 7.23
N VAL A 30 -4.56 -22.96 6.16
CA VAL A 30 -4.45 -24.22 5.41
C VAL A 30 -3.06 -24.38 4.79
N LEU A 31 -2.53 -23.30 4.22
CA LEU A 31 -1.19 -23.27 3.62
C LEU A 31 -0.07 -23.16 4.67
N ARG A 32 -0.42 -23.18 5.97
CA ARG A 32 0.52 -23.06 7.10
C ARG A 32 1.50 -21.90 6.93
N GLN A 33 1.00 -20.77 6.44
CA GLN A 33 1.80 -19.56 6.29
C GLN A 33 2.30 -19.12 7.67
N GLN A 34 3.61 -18.93 7.82
CA GLN A 34 4.23 -18.55 9.11
C GLN A 34 4.82 -17.13 9.08
N VAL A 35 5.10 -16.60 7.90
CA VAL A 35 5.71 -15.29 7.71
C VAL A 35 4.94 -14.47 6.69
N ALA A 36 4.99 -13.16 6.83
CA ALA A 36 4.44 -12.26 5.82
C ALA A 36 5.25 -12.37 4.53
N THR A 37 4.56 -12.43 3.40
CA THR A 37 5.20 -12.37 2.08
C THR A 37 5.58 -10.93 1.74
N ASP A 38 6.55 -10.74 0.83
CA ASP A 38 6.93 -9.41 0.35
C ASP A 38 5.74 -8.67 -0.26
N MET A 39 4.87 -9.37 -0.97
CA MET A 39 3.64 -8.82 -1.53
C MET A 39 2.67 -8.30 -0.45
N MET A 40 2.54 -9.01 0.69
CA MET A 40 1.72 -8.52 1.82
C MET A 40 2.30 -7.23 2.40
N LEU A 41 3.62 -7.14 2.52
CA LEU A 41 4.31 -5.94 3.00
C LEU A 41 4.16 -4.77 2.02
N GLU A 42 4.24 -5.05 0.72
CA GLU A 42 4.04 -4.05 -0.34
C GLU A 42 2.61 -3.52 -0.36
N ILE A 43 1.61 -4.40 -0.35
CA ILE A 43 0.19 -4.01 -0.24
C ILE A 43 -0.07 -3.23 1.06
N GLY A 44 0.58 -3.61 2.15
CA GLY A 44 0.48 -2.89 3.44
C GLY A 44 1.07 -1.47 3.42
N ARG A 45 1.86 -1.13 2.40
CA ARG A 45 2.41 0.23 2.21
C ARG A 45 1.37 1.10 1.51
N ILE A 46 0.97 2.17 2.17
CA ILE A 46 0.02 3.13 1.59
C ILE A 46 0.79 4.01 0.59
N SER A 47 0.53 3.79 -0.69
CA SER A 47 1.15 4.52 -1.80
C SER A 47 0.13 5.48 -2.43
N ALA A 48 0.58 6.65 -2.88
CA ALA A 48 -0.26 7.58 -3.61
C ALA A 48 -0.78 6.98 -4.93
N SER A 49 0.03 6.13 -5.59
CA SER A 49 -0.37 5.43 -6.82
C SER A 49 -1.51 4.44 -6.57
N ALA A 50 -1.61 3.84 -5.38
CA ALA A 50 -2.70 2.94 -5.01
C ALA A 50 -4.08 3.66 -4.94
N ALA A 51 -4.10 4.99 -4.86
CA ALA A 51 -5.33 5.78 -4.89
C ALA A 51 -5.89 5.97 -6.32
N LEU A 52 -5.06 5.85 -7.35
CA LEU A 52 -5.50 6.07 -8.74
C LEU A 52 -6.50 5.03 -9.22
N LEU A 53 -6.28 3.76 -8.87
CA LEU A 53 -7.16 2.67 -9.30
C LEU A 53 -8.59 2.82 -8.75
N PRO A 54 -8.83 3.05 -7.43
CA PRO A 54 -10.18 3.26 -6.92
C PRO A 54 -10.84 4.55 -7.45
N LEU A 55 -10.08 5.62 -7.71
CA LEU A 55 -10.61 6.82 -8.36
C LEU A 55 -11.09 6.52 -9.78
N ALA A 56 -10.29 5.81 -10.58
CA ALA A 56 -10.68 5.38 -11.92
C ALA A 56 -11.88 4.43 -11.90
N ALA A 57 -11.92 3.48 -10.95
CA ALA A 57 -13.03 2.54 -10.79
C ALA A 57 -14.34 3.25 -10.45
N GLY A 58 -14.32 4.22 -9.54
CA GLY A 58 -15.52 5.00 -9.18
C GLY A 58 -16.01 5.89 -10.32
N ALA A 59 -15.09 6.53 -11.05
CA ALA A 59 -15.43 7.32 -12.22
C ALA A 59 -16.04 6.45 -13.34
N ALA A 60 -15.42 5.31 -13.65
CA ALA A 60 -15.91 4.36 -14.64
C ALA A 60 -17.30 3.79 -14.27
N ALA A 61 -17.51 3.50 -12.97
CA ALA A 61 -18.81 3.04 -12.46
C ALA A 61 -19.89 4.09 -12.68
N ALA A 62 -19.61 5.34 -12.36
CA ALA A 62 -20.55 6.44 -12.54
C ALA A 62 -20.86 6.68 -14.03
N LEU A 63 -19.83 6.70 -14.91
CA LEU A 63 -20.01 6.84 -16.34
C LEU A 63 -20.85 5.70 -16.94
N ASN A 64 -20.63 4.46 -16.52
CA ASN A 64 -21.42 3.32 -16.96
C ASN A 64 -22.89 3.43 -16.57
N LEU A 65 -23.18 3.95 -15.36
CA LEU A 65 -24.55 4.19 -14.90
C LEU A 65 -25.24 5.34 -15.66
N ILE A 66 -24.46 6.32 -16.15
CA ILE A 66 -24.97 7.45 -16.95
C ILE A 66 -25.31 7.00 -18.37
N GLN A 67 -24.46 6.15 -18.95
CA GLN A 67 -24.56 5.68 -20.32
C GLN A 67 -25.55 4.51 -20.51
N ALA A 68 -26.62 4.43 -19.76
CA ALA A 68 -27.58 3.31 -19.64
C ALA A 68 -28.14 2.73 -20.98
N GLU A 69 -27.30 2.55 -21.99
CA GLU A 69 -27.62 1.87 -23.23
C GLU A 69 -27.55 0.34 -23.08
N ARG A 70 -28.22 -0.38 -23.99
CA ARG A 70 -28.40 -1.85 -23.98
C ARG A 70 -27.10 -2.66 -23.96
N SER A 71 -25.95 -2.05 -24.14
CA SER A 71 -24.60 -2.66 -24.01
C SER A 71 -24.05 -2.71 -22.56
N SER A 72 -24.86 -2.34 -21.59
CA SER A 72 -24.47 -2.15 -20.18
C SER A 72 -23.96 -3.41 -19.46
N LEU A 73 -24.25 -4.61 -19.97
CA LEU A 73 -23.76 -5.86 -19.37
C LEU A 73 -22.22 -5.97 -19.42
N VAL A 74 -21.61 -5.62 -20.56
CA VAL A 74 -20.14 -5.66 -20.72
C VAL A 74 -19.51 -4.54 -19.89
N GLY A 75 -20.08 -3.32 -19.96
CA GLY A 75 -19.59 -2.19 -19.16
C GLY A 75 -19.68 -2.44 -17.66
N GLY A 76 -20.79 -3.00 -17.18
CA GLY A 76 -20.99 -3.36 -15.78
C GLY A 76 -19.99 -4.43 -15.29
N THR A 77 -19.64 -5.38 -16.14
CA THR A 77 -18.64 -6.41 -15.82
C THR A 77 -17.24 -5.77 -15.67
N VAL A 78 -16.84 -4.91 -16.60
CA VAL A 78 -15.52 -4.21 -16.53
C VAL A 78 -15.41 -3.36 -15.27
N VAL A 79 -16.47 -2.62 -14.94
CA VAL A 79 -16.53 -1.83 -13.70
C VAL A 79 -16.42 -2.72 -12.46
N GLY A 80 -17.16 -3.84 -12.45
CA GLY A 80 -17.09 -4.80 -11.35
C GLY A 80 -15.68 -5.35 -11.15
N VAL A 81 -14.97 -5.66 -12.24
CA VAL A 81 -13.57 -6.11 -12.20
C VAL A 81 -12.65 -5.01 -11.65
N LEU A 82 -12.80 -3.75 -12.09
CA LEU A 82 -11.98 -2.63 -11.58
C LEU A 82 -12.18 -2.41 -10.09
N VAL A 83 -13.43 -2.42 -9.62
CA VAL A 83 -13.75 -2.29 -8.19
C VAL A 83 -13.18 -3.47 -7.40
N ALA A 84 -13.34 -4.69 -7.90
CA ALA A 84 -12.80 -5.88 -7.26
C ALA A 84 -11.26 -5.85 -7.23
N ALA A 85 -10.61 -5.47 -8.33
CA ALA A 85 -9.16 -5.36 -8.40
C ALA A 85 -8.58 -4.33 -7.42
N SER A 86 -9.33 -3.24 -7.15
CA SER A 86 -8.89 -2.28 -6.14
C SER A 86 -9.05 -2.80 -4.71
N LEU A 87 -10.16 -3.44 -4.37
CA LEU A 87 -10.53 -3.76 -2.99
C LEU A 87 -10.10 -5.17 -2.53
N ALA A 88 -9.91 -6.12 -3.46
CA ALA A 88 -9.52 -7.48 -3.10
C ALA A 88 -8.13 -7.57 -2.42
N PRO A 89 -7.07 -6.90 -2.92
CA PRO A 89 -5.76 -7.01 -2.29
C PRO A 89 -5.72 -6.54 -0.82
N PRO A 90 -6.23 -5.35 -0.45
CA PRO A 90 -6.22 -4.94 0.95
C PRO A 90 -7.17 -5.76 1.83
N SER A 91 -8.28 -6.27 1.27
CA SER A 91 -9.17 -7.17 2.00
C SER A 91 -8.50 -8.52 2.28
N ALA A 92 -7.79 -9.07 1.31
CA ALA A 92 -7.00 -10.29 1.47
C ALA A 92 -5.89 -10.10 2.52
N LEU A 93 -5.23 -8.94 2.51
CA LEU A 93 -4.23 -8.59 3.50
C LEU A 93 -4.78 -8.62 4.93
N ILE A 94 -6.02 -8.14 5.16
CA ILE A 94 -6.66 -8.19 6.48
C ILE A 94 -6.78 -9.65 6.94
N GLY A 95 -7.24 -10.55 6.07
CA GLY A 95 -7.43 -11.96 6.40
C GLY A 95 -6.10 -12.67 6.69
N MET A 96 -5.14 -12.57 5.80
CA MET A 96 -3.82 -13.19 5.95
C MET A 96 -3.06 -12.63 7.17
N ALA A 97 -3.01 -11.31 7.33
CA ALA A 97 -2.33 -10.69 8.47
C ALA A 97 -3.03 -11.01 9.80
N GLY A 98 -4.36 -11.12 9.80
CA GLY A 98 -5.14 -11.56 10.96
C GLY A 98 -4.80 -12.99 11.37
N ALA A 99 -4.70 -13.93 10.42
CA ALA A 99 -4.30 -15.31 10.68
C ALA A 99 -2.88 -15.41 11.24
N LEU A 100 -1.97 -14.57 10.76
CA LEU A 100 -0.58 -14.47 11.25
C LEU A 100 -0.44 -13.68 12.57
N ARG A 101 -1.55 -13.16 13.14
CA ARG A 101 -1.57 -12.28 14.31
C ARG A 101 -0.75 -10.99 14.13
N MET A 102 -0.52 -10.57 12.89
CA MET A 102 0.19 -9.33 12.55
C MET A 102 -0.79 -8.14 12.52
N TRP A 103 -1.31 -7.76 13.70
CA TRP A 103 -2.35 -6.74 13.85
C TRP A 103 -2.03 -5.38 13.20
N PRO A 104 -0.78 -4.86 13.25
CA PRO A 104 -0.45 -3.62 12.57
C PRO A 104 -0.68 -3.70 11.05
N LEU A 105 -0.34 -4.84 10.44
CA LEU A 105 -0.50 -5.06 9.01
C LEU A 105 -1.99 -5.24 8.63
N ALA A 106 -2.75 -5.98 9.45
CA ALA A 106 -4.20 -6.11 9.29
C ALA A 106 -4.91 -4.73 9.38
N ARG A 107 -4.50 -3.89 10.33
CA ARG A 107 -5.01 -2.52 10.47
C ARG A 107 -4.70 -1.66 9.24
N ASN A 108 -3.52 -1.78 8.66
CA ASN A 108 -3.17 -1.08 7.43
C ASN A 108 -4.06 -1.54 6.25
N GLY A 109 -4.34 -2.83 6.14
CA GLY A 109 -5.28 -3.37 5.16
C GLY A 109 -6.70 -2.79 5.34
N ALA A 110 -7.20 -2.75 6.57
CA ALA A 110 -8.51 -2.16 6.88
C ALA A 110 -8.55 -0.67 6.54
N PHE A 111 -7.49 0.07 6.87
CA PHE A 111 -7.34 1.47 6.49
C PHE A 111 -7.42 1.66 4.97
N GLN A 112 -6.71 0.84 4.20
CA GLN A 112 -6.73 0.92 2.73
C GLN A 112 -8.11 0.61 2.15
N VAL A 113 -8.82 -0.39 2.68
CA VAL A 113 -10.21 -0.68 2.24
C VAL A 113 -11.11 0.53 2.45
N LEU A 114 -11.06 1.16 3.63
CA LEU A 114 -11.86 2.35 3.93
C LEU A 114 -11.47 3.54 3.04
N LEU A 115 -10.16 3.75 2.82
CA LEU A 115 -9.66 4.81 1.95
C LEU A 115 -10.16 4.61 0.50
N GLN A 116 -10.04 3.40 -0.03
CA GLN A 116 -10.45 3.08 -1.39
C GLN A 116 -11.97 3.20 -1.57
N LEU A 117 -12.77 2.80 -0.58
CA LEU A 117 -14.22 3.01 -0.58
C LEU A 117 -14.59 4.49 -0.65
N ALA A 118 -13.92 5.33 0.16
CA ALA A 118 -14.14 6.77 0.14
C ALA A 118 -13.76 7.38 -1.23
N LEU A 119 -12.66 6.93 -1.83
CA LEU A 119 -12.19 7.40 -3.14
C LEU A 119 -13.14 6.98 -4.28
N ILE A 120 -13.64 5.72 -4.30
CA ILE A 120 -14.62 5.24 -5.27
C ILE A 120 -15.91 6.08 -5.18
N ASN A 121 -16.39 6.29 -3.95
CA ASN A 121 -17.64 7.06 -3.75
C ASN A 121 -17.47 8.52 -4.15
N LEU A 122 -16.35 9.13 -3.79
CA LEU A 122 -16.05 10.52 -4.10
C LEU A 122 -15.91 10.75 -5.62
N SER A 123 -15.13 9.92 -6.31
CA SER A 123 -14.95 10.03 -7.76
C SER A 123 -16.25 9.81 -8.52
N GLY A 124 -17.06 8.82 -8.11
CA GLY A 124 -18.39 8.61 -8.66
C GLY A 124 -19.31 9.81 -8.46
N ALA A 125 -19.32 10.41 -7.25
CA ALA A 125 -20.12 11.59 -6.95
C ALA A 125 -19.71 12.81 -7.79
N ILE A 126 -18.40 13.00 -8.02
CA ILE A 126 -17.89 14.07 -8.90
C ILE A 126 -18.39 13.88 -10.32
N VAL A 127 -18.31 12.67 -10.87
CA VAL A 127 -18.76 12.37 -12.23
C VAL A 127 -20.26 12.62 -12.36
N PHE A 128 -21.10 12.16 -11.42
CA PHE A 128 -22.53 12.44 -11.42
C PHE A 128 -22.82 13.94 -11.38
N HIS A 129 -22.08 14.68 -10.56
CA HIS A 129 -22.26 16.13 -10.46
C HIS A 129 -21.91 16.86 -11.77
N VAL A 130 -20.77 16.50 -12.40
CA VAL A 130 -20.30 17.09 -13.67
C VAL A 130 -21.32 16.82 -14.79
N HIS A 131 -21.96 15.66 -14.81
CA HIS A 131 -22.97 15.31 -15.81
C HIS A 131 -24.38 15.84 -15.47
N GLY A 132 -24.51 16.69 -14.44
CA GLY A 132 -25.78 17.32 -14.09
C GLY A 132 -26.82 16.38 -13.51
N LEU A 133 -26.45 15.15 -13.15
CA LEU A 133 -27.36 14.18 -12.52
C LEU A 133 -27.58 14.57 -11.06
N THR A 134 -28.43 15.56 -10.87
CA THR A 134 -28.88 15.99 -9.55
C THR A 134 -30.20 15.30 -9.20
N PRO A 135 -30.51 15.02 -7.91
CA PRO A 135 -31.76 14.39 -7.50
C PRO A 135 -33.04 15.17 -7.91
N ALA A 136 -32.89 16.45 -8.25
CA ALA A 136 -33.98 17.33 -8.62
C ALA A 136 -34.48 17.17 -10.08
N GLY A 137 -33.69 16.50 -10.95
CA GLY A 137 -34.00 16.36 -12.39
C GLY A 137 -34.61 15.02 -12.79
N SER A 138 -34.84 14.08 -11.88
CA SER A 138 -35.41 12.78 -12.23
C SER A 138 -36.92 12.79 -12.19
N ILE A 139 -37.58 12.18 -13.21
CA ILE A 139 -39.03 11.99 -13.31
C ILE A 139 -39.59 11.22 -12.11
N TYR A 140 -38.76 10.39 -11.47
CA TYR A 140 -39.06 9.72 -10.21
C TYR A 140 -38.32 10.41 -9.08
N LYS A 141 -39.04 11.07 -8.16
CA LYS A 141 -38.50 11.67 -6.93
C LYS A 141 -37.96 10.59 -5.97
N ARG A 142 -36.87 9.92 -6.35
CA ARG A 142 -36.17 8.93 -5.54
C ARG A 142 -34.81 9.50 -5.06
N GLY A 143 -34.85 10.47 -4.18
CA GLY A 143 -33.66 10.99 -3.55
C GLY A 143 -33.77 12.45 -3.18
N GLU A 144 -33.35 12.77 -1.99
CA GLU A 144 -33.25 14.15 -1.51
C GLU A 144 -31.88 14.71 -1.84
N ARG A 145 -31.82 15.94 -2.33
CA ARG A 145 -30.56 16.68 -2.55
C ARG A 145 -29.71 16.74 -1.28
N ARG A 146 -30.36 16.79 -0.12
CA ARG A 146 -29.71 16.75 1.18
C ARG A 146 -28.92 15.44 1.41
N THR A 147 -29.47 14.31 1.07
CA THR A 147 -28.84 12.99 1.22
C THR A 147 -27.59 12.85 0.35
N MET A 148 -27.59 13.44 -0.85
CA MET A 148 -26.41 13.48 -1.72
C MET A 148 -25.27 14.27 -1.06
N TRP A 149 -25.55 15.48 -0.59
CA TRP A 149 -24.52 16.31 0.07
C TRP A 149 -24.02 15.71 1.38
N VAL A 150 -24.91 15.03 2.14
CA VAL A 150 -24.52 14.29 3.34
C VAL A 150 -23.59 13.12 2.98
N SER A 151 -23.87 12.37 1.92
CA SER A 151 -22.99 11.27 1.46
C SER A 151 -21.60 11.79 1.04
N VAL A 152 -21.56 12.86 0.25
CA VAL A 152 -20.29 13.50 -0.17
C VAL A 152 -19.53 14.05 1.04
N GLY A 153 -20.21 14.75 1.93
CA GLY A 153 -19.64 15.28 3.16
C GLY A 153 -19.10 14.19 4.07
N LEU A 154 -19.80 13.08 4.22
CA LEU A 154 -19.35 11.93 5.00
C LEU A 154 -18.11 11.27 4.37
N SER A 155 -18.09 11.13 3.03
CA SER A 155 -16.92 10.58 2.33
C SER A 155 -15.69 11.48 2.46
N LEU A 156 -15.87 12.80 2.38
CA LEU A 156 -14.80 13.78 2.59
C LEU A 156 -14.33 13.80 4.04
N ALA A 157 -15.25 13.74 5.02
CA ALA A 157 -14.91 13.66 6.43
C ALA A 157 -14.14 12.38 6.76
N LEU A 158 -14.59 11.23 6.22
CA LEU A 158 -13.88 9.97 6.35
C LEU A 158 -12.48 10.06 5.74
N LEU A 159 -12.34 10.60 4.53
CA LEU A 159 -11.06 10.78 3.86
C LEU A 159 -10.14 11.69 4.67
N ALA A 160 -10.63 12.82 5.14
CA ALA A 160 -9.87 13.77 5.97
C ALA A 160 -9.42 13.13 7.29
N THR A 161 -10.31 12.38 7.97
CA THR A 161 -10.00 11.67 9.21
C THR A 161 -8.93 10.60 8.98
N LEU A 162 -9.05 9.83 7.89
CA LEU A 162 -8.08 8.80 7.54
C LEU A 162 -6.71 9.42 7.22
N LEU A 163 -6.67 10.52 6.46
CA LEU A 163 -5.44 11.23 6.15
C LEU A 163 -4.83 11.83 7.42
N ALA A 164 -5.62 12.50 8.26
CA ALA A 164 -5.14 13.05 9.52
C ALA A 164 -4.56 11.95 10.42
N TRP A 165 -5.22 10.80 10.52
CA TRP A 165 -4.71 9.66 11.28
C TRP A 165 -3.42 9.09 10.69
N GLN A 166 -3.29 9.04 9.36
CA GLN A 166 -2.07 8.60 8.67
C GLN A 166 -0.89 9.54 8.99
N PHE A 167 -1.13 10.86 8.97
CA PHE A 167 -0.09 11.84 9.29
C PHE A 167 0.25 11.90 10.78
N SER A 168 -0.71 11.55 11.66
CA SER A 168 -0.49 11.50 13.10
C SER A 168 0.28 10.26 13.57
N ASN A 169 0.33 9.19 12.74
CA ASN A 169 1.04 7.95 13.03
C ASN A 169 2.23 7.73 12.07
N PRO A 170 3.31 8.47 12.22
CA PRO A 170 4.43 8.51 11.27
C PRO A 170 5.36 7.26 11.20
N PRO A 171 5.23 6.15 11.98
CA PRO A 171 6.23 5.07 11.98
C PRO A 171 6.49 4.50 10.59
N ILE A 172 5.47 4.44 9.72
CA ILE A 172 5.59 3.86 8.38
C ILE A 172 6.30 4.85 7.42
N LEU A 173 6.01 6.14 7.54
CA LEU A 173 6.67 7.17 6.74
C LEU A 173 8.13 7.37 7.17
N ARG A 174 8.43 7.31 8.49
CA ARG A 174 9.80 7.36 9.00
C ARG A 174 10.62 6.17 8.50
N ARG A 175 10.10 4.94 8.58
CA ARG A 175 10.82 3.75 8.08
C ARG A 175 11.08 3.82 6.59
N ALA A 176 10.09 4.15 5.78
CA ALA A 176 10.26 4.28 4.33
C ALA A 176 11.18 5.45 3.94
N SER A 177 11.24 6.50 4.75
CA SER A 177 12.20 7.59 4.59
C SER A 177 13.61 7.14 4.98
N GLN A 178 13.76 6.45 6.10
CA GLN A 178 15.02 5.89 6.56
C GLN A 178 15.59 4.85 5.59
N GLU A 179 14.77 3.92 5.09
CA GLU A 179 15.20 2.94 4.08
C GLU A 179 15.70 3.63 2.80
N ARG A 180 15.02 4.67 2.32
CA ARG A 180 15.45 5.48 1.16
C ARG A 180 16.73 6.24 1.42
N GLU A 181 16.86 6.83 2.59
CA GLU A 181 18.03 7.59 2.99
C GLU A 181 19.26 6.68 3.13
N VAL A 182 19.09 5.52 3.75
CA VAL A 182 20.14 4.48 3.82
C VAL A 182 20.55 4.01 2.43
N ARG A 183 19.56 3.69 1.58
CA ARG A 183 19.83 3.26 0.20
C ARG A 183 20.58 4.33 -0.59
N SER A 184 20.20 5.59 -0.46
CA SER A 184 20.91 6.70 -1.12
C SER A 184 22.31 6.92 -0.57
N THR A 185 22.54 6.64 0.73
CA THR A 185 23.85 6.72 1.36
C THR A 185 24.77 5.60 0.87
N ILE A 186 24.26 4.36 0.80
CA ILE A 186 24.98 3.21 0.24
C ILE A 186 25.36 3.50 -1.23
N GLN A 187 24.42 4.00 -2.02
CA GLN A 187 24.67 4.34 -3.42
C GLN A 187 25.79 5.39 -3.58
N LYS A 188 25.79 6.42 -2.74
CA LYS A 188 26.85 7.44 -2.76
C LYS A 188 28.20 6.89 -2.34
N VAL A 189 28.26 6.10 -1.28
CA VAL A 189 29.52 5.49 -0.80
C VAL A 189 30.11 4.54 -1.84
N VAL A 190 29.27 3.75 -2.51
CA VAL A 190 29.77 2.85 -3.58
C VAL A 190 30.19 3.63 -4.82
N GLN A 191 29.46 4.71 -5.20
CA GLN A 191 29.85 5.57 -6.33
C GLN A 191 31.14 6.37 -6.08
N GLU A 192 31.41 6.74 -4.82
CA GLU A 192 32.67 7.40 -4.44
C GLU A 192 33.87 6.43 -4.54
N ASN A 193 33.61 5.13 -4.58
CA ASN A 193 34.61 4.09 -4.66
C ASN A 193 34.77 3.65 -6.14
N ALA A 194 35.77 4.19 -6.85
CA ALA A 194 35.99 4.00 -8.29
C ALA A 194 36.33 2.54 -8.70
N LEU A 195 36.47 1.64 -7.71
CA LEU A 195 36.87 0.24 -7.94
C LEU A 195 35.69 -0.72 -8.12
N VAL A 196 34.48 -0.28 -7.80
CA VAL A 196 33.30 -1.15 -7.79
C VAL A 196 32.07 -0.42 -8.30
N ARG A 197 31.21 -1.15 -8.99
CA ARG A 197 29.91 -0.69 -9.44
C ARG A 197 28.80 -1.33 -8.60
N LEU A 198 27.85 -0.52 -8.11
CA LEU A 198 26.67 -1.02 -7.44
C LEU A 198 25.76 -1.75 -8.43
N VAL A 199 25.45 -3.01 -8.15
CA VAL A 199 24.50 -3.81 -8.94
C VAL A 199 23.12 -3.71 -8.33
N ASP A 200 23.01 -3.97 -7.00
CA ASP A 200 21.75 -3.82 -6.26
C ASP A 200 22.04 -3.55 -4.76
N ALA A 201 21.11 -2.86 -4.11
CA ALA A 201 21.16 -2.64 -2.68
C ALA A 201 19.76 -2.85 -2.08
N THR A 202 19.62 -3.88 -1.29
CA THR A 202 18.39 -4.19 -0.55
C THR A 202 18.56 -3.77 0.90
N VAL A 203 17.72 -2.86 1.37
CA VAL A 203 17.70 -2.38 2.76
C VAL A 203 16.40 -2.80 3.41
N ARG A 204 16.46 -3.46 4.54
CA ARG A 204 15.30 -3.88 5.34
C ARG A 204 15.49 -3.52 6.80
N ILE A 205 14.48 -2.96 7.42
CA ILE A 205 14.43 -2.82 8.87
C ILE A 205 13.68 -4.02 9.43
N THR A 206 14.39 -4.88 10.16
CA THR A 206 13.84 -6.08 10.79
C THR A 206 13.79 -5.91 12.31
N ARG A 207 12.83 -6.59 12.95
CA ARG A 207 12.72 -6.60 14.40
C ARG A 207 13.07 -8.00 14.89
N ASP A 208 14.06 -8.11 15.75
CA ASP A 208 14.35 -9.39 16.39
C ASP A 208 13.33 -9.66 17.49
N THR A 209 12.63 -10.78 17.37
CA THR A 209 11.64 -11.26 18.34
C THR A 209 12.29 -11.91 19.55
N ARG A 210 13.59 -12.25 19.49
CA ARG A 210 14.31 -12.96 20.57
C ARG A 210 14.94 -12.03 21.59
N ASP A 211 15.30 -10.80 21.18
CA ASP A 211 16.09 -9.87 22.01
C ASP A 211 15.28 -8.60 22.37
N GLY A 212 14.12 -8.77 23.00
CA GLY A 212 13.31 -7.65 23.51
C GLY A 212 12.71 -6.72 22.46
N GLY A 213 12.74 -7.10 21.18
CA GLY A 213 12.11 -6.32 20.11
C GLY A 213 12.95 -5.17 19.58
N GLN A 214 14.27 -5.24 19.70
CA GLN A 214 15.17 -4.29 19.06
C GLN A 214 15.02 -4.33 17.53
N GLU A 215 15.02 -3.15 16.92
CA GLU A 215 14.97 -3.01 15.47
C GLU A 215 16.43 -2.99 14.95
N TYR A 216 16.71 -3.82 13.95
CA TYR A 216 18.00 -3.90 13.26
C TYR A 216 17.81 -3.46 11.82
N LEU A 217 18.81 -2.75 11.30
CA LEU A 217 18.87 -2.40 9.90
C LEU A 217 19.73 -3.45 9.18
N LEU A 218 19.10 -4.24 8.32
CA LEU A 218 19.77 -5.21 7.47
C LEU A 218 19.94 -4.61 6.08
N ALA A 219 21.18 -4.43 5.64
CA ALA A 219 21.50 -3.97 4.30
C ALA A 219 22.35 -5.02 3.58
N THR A 220 21.82 -5.56 2.47
CA THR A 220 22.56 -6.42 1.57
C THR A 220 22.94 -5.62 0.33
N VAL A 221 24.22 -5.52 0.06
CA VAL A 221 24.79 -4.72 -1.03
C VAL A 221 25.51 -5.63 -2.01
N TYR A 222 25.04 -5.68 -3.24
CA TYR A 222 25.69 -6.42 -4.33
C TYR A 222 26.53 -5.45 -5.16
N VAL A 223 27.81 -5.70 -5.24
CA VAL A 223 28.75 -4.90 -6.03
C VAL A 223 29.49 -5.78 -7.03
N ALA A 224 29.77 -5.23 -8.19
CA ALA A 224 30.61 -5.86 -9.19
C ALA A 224 31.93 -5.05 -9.32
N PRO A 225 33.08 -5.69 -9.50
CA PRO A 225 34.33 -4.97 -9.73
C PRO A 225 34.29 -4.22 -11.08
N ASP A 226 34.80 -3.01 -11.11
CA ASP A 226 34.86 -2.17 -12.31
C ASP A 226 36.26 -2.24 -12.90
N GLY A 227 36.71 -3.45 -13.30
CA GLY A 227 38.01 -3.71 -13.92
C GLY A 227 38.62 -5.03 -13.48
N GLU A 228 39.49 -5.60 -14.34
CA GLU A 228 40.28 -6.77 -14.06
C GLU A 228 41.49 -6.40 -13.17
N GLY A 229 41.28 -6.33 -11.85
CA GLY A 229 42.36 -6.18 -10.89
C GLY A 229 42.50 -7.46 -10.07
N PRO A 230 43.68 -8.14 -10.06
CA PRO A 230 43.88 -9.31 -9.21
C PRO A 230 44.08 -8.88 -7.75
N GLY A 231 43.22 -9.37 -6.90
CA GLY A 231 43.54 -9.44 -5.47
C GLY A 231 42.89 -8.39 -4.61
N ALA A 232 42.19 -8.91 -3.66
CA ALA A 232 41.62 -8.32 -2.46
C ALA A 232 40.09 -8.13 -2.44
N ASP A 233 39.34 -9.12 -2.92
CA ASP A 233 37.87 -9.13 -2.76
C ASP A 233 37.44 -8.91 -1.30
N ALA A 234 38.17 -9.50 -0.34
CA ALA A 234 37.92 -9.35 1.09
C ALA A 234 38.25 -7.94 1.63
N ASP A 235 39.24 -7.27 1.06
CA ASP A 235 39.63 -5.92 1.50
C ASP A 235 38.63 -4.87 0.95
N ILE A 236 38.17 -5.05 -0.27
CA ILE A 236 37.14 -4.20 -0.88
C ILE A 236 35.81 -4.32 -0.12
N GLU A 237 35.37 -5.55 0.17
CA GLU A 237 34.16 -5.82 0.95
C GLU A 237 34.23 -5.17 2.35
N THR A 238 35.36 -5.36 3.04
CA THR A 238 35.59 -4.80 4.38
C THR A 238 35.64 -3.26 4.34
N GLY A 239 36.28 -2.71 3.32
CA GLY A 239 36.38 -1.26 3.09
C GLY A 239 35.01 -0.61 2.88
N ILE A 240 34.18 -1.18 2.00
CA ILE A 240 32.82 -0.69 1.72
C ILE A 240 31.94 -0.80 2.98
N ARG A 241 31.97 -1.96 3.67
CA ARG A 241 31.23 -2.19 4.92
C ARG A 241 31.57 -1.12 5.95
N ARG A 242 32.85 -0.86 6.17
CA ARG A 242 33.32 0.15 7.12
C ARG A 242 32.92 1.56 6.71
N ALA A 243 33.09 1.92 5.46
CA ALA A 243 32.70 3.24 4.94
C ALA A 243 31.19 3.51 5.09
N VAL A 244 30.34 2.53 4.78
CA VAL A 244 28.89 2.64 4.96
C VAL A 244 28.54 2.76 6.44
N GLN A 245 29.12 1.93 7.31
CA GLN A 245 28.90 2.00 8.76
C GLN A 245 29.27 3.37 9.34
N THR A 246 30.44 3.89 8.98
CA THR A 246 30.90 5.21 9.44
C THR A 246 29.94 6.31 9.02
N ARG A 247 29.55 6.35 7.74
CA ARG A 247 28.60 7.35 7.22
C ARG A 247 27.22 7.25 7.87
N MET A 248 26.77 6.06 8.22
CA MET A 248 25.48 5.87 8.91
C MET A 248 25.56 6.37 10.36
N THR A 249 26.64 6.10 11.06
CA THR A 249 26.89 6.60 12.42
C THR A 249 26.99 8.12 12.45
N GLU A 250 27.70 8.73 11.51
CA GLU A 250 27.81 10.20 11.37
C GLU A 250 26.46 10.89 11.15
N ARG A 251 25.49 10.21 10.51
CA ARG A 251 24.14 10.72 10.26
C ARG A 251 23.15 10.47 11.40
N GLY A 252 23.59 9.87 12.50
CA GLY A 252 22.78 9.67 13.69
C GLY A 252 21.68 8.61 13.52
N PHE A 253 21.92 7.56 12.73
CA PHE A 253 21.04 6.42 12.70
C PHE A 253 21.17 5.63 14.01
N ASP A 254 20.12 5.62 14.83
CA ASP A 254 20.07 4.93 16.14
C ASP A 254 19.96 3.40 16.04
N LEU A 255 19.82 2.86 14.83
CA LEU A 255 19.65 1.42 14.60
C LEU A 255 21.01 0.78 14.33
N PRO A 256 21.36 -0.33 15.01
CA PRO A 256 22.59 -1.06 14.71
C PRO A 256 22.55 -1.59 13.26
N PRO A 257 23.46 -1.12 12.38
CA PRO A 257 23.48 -1.54 11.00
C PRO A 257 24.19 -2.88 10.85
N TYR A 258 23.49 -3.90 10.38
CA TYR A 258 24.09 -5.13 9.89
C TYR A 258 24.20 -5.03 8.36
N ILE A 259 25.44 -4.83 7.88
CA ILE A 259 25.71 -4.63 6.47
C ILE A 259 26.44 -5.86 5.95
N ASP A 260 25.81 -6.53 5.00
CA ASP A 260 26.38 -7.64 4.25
C ASP A 260 26.69 -7.15 2.83
N VAL A 261 27.97 -7.28 2.43
CA VAL A 261 28.44 -6.87 1.10
C VAL A 261 28.84 -8.14 0.37
N THR A 262 28.26 -8.37 -0.80
CA THR A 262 28.56 -9.52 -1.65
C THR A 262 29.17 -9.03 -2.96
N LEU A 263 30.37 -9.45 -3.26
CA LEU A 263 31.01 -9.26 -4.56
C LEU A 263 30.47 -10.29 -5.55
N LEU A 264 30.00 -9.78 -6.68
CA LEU A 264 29.60 -10.62 -7.84
C LEU A 264 30.80 -10.76 -8.77
N THR A 265 31.38 -11.94 -8.78
CA THR A 265 32.48 -12.31 -9.70
C THR A 265 31.95 -12.76 -11.04
#